data_516d74fd6209f878e27b18b0700cc5b6
#
_entry.id   516d74fd6209f878e27b18b0700cc5b6
#
_cell.length_a   1.000
_cell.length_b   1.000
_cell.length_c   1.000
_cell.angle_alpha   90.00
_cell.angle_beta   90.00
_cell.angle_gamma   90.00
#
_symmetry.space_group_name_H-M   'P 1'
#
loop_
_entity.id
_entity.type
_entity.pdbx_description
1 polymer ?
#
loop_
_entity_poly.entity_id
_entity_poly.type
_entity_poly.pdbx_seq_one_letter_code
_entity_poly.pdbx_strand_id
1 'polypeptide(L)'
;MNALSINIPANFIFSCENTLARYAAATSEGVKRSILDRQTLQGIKWAIDFCKSLDTDYMTEAQLSHAIRLTMFRGQSCPVFRG
;
A
#
# COMPACT_ATOMS: atom_id res chain seq x y z
N MET A 1 3.93 6.55 -27.29
CA MET A 1 4.42 7.46 -26.24
C MET A 1 4.65 6.69 -24.97
N ASN A 2 5.81 6.88 -24.38
CA ASN A 2 6.13 6.18 -23.14
C ASN A 2 5.43 6.84 -21.95
N ALA A 3 4.95 6.02 -21.04
CA ALA A 3 4.44 6.55 -19.78
C ALA A 3 5.57 7.23 -19.00
N LEU A 4 5.27 8.35 -18.38
CA LEU A 4 6.25 9.01 -17.53
C LEU A 4 6.55 8.11 -16.33
N SER A 5 7.83 7.92 -16.05
CA SER A 5 8.27 7.19 -14.86
C SER A 5 8.60 8.19 -13.76
N ILE A 6 8.12 7.93 -12.57
CA ILE A 6 8.41 8.73 -11.39
C ILE A 6 9.09 7.86 -10.35
N ASN A 7 9.89 8.47 -9.49
CA ASN A 7 10.45 7.73 -8.36
C ASN A 7 9.33 7.14 -7.52
N ILE A 8 9.52 5.93 -7.02
CA ILE A 8 8.58 5.35 -6.07
C ILE A 8 8.46 6.33 -4.90
N PRO A 9 7.25 6.82 -4.60
CA PRO A 9 7.11 7.85 -3.58
C PRO A 9 7.50 7.33 -2.20
N ALA A 10 8.67 7.73 -1.74
CA ALA A 10 9.19 7.29 -0.45
C ALA A 10 8.21 7.61 0.68
N ASN A 11 7.53 8.76 0.59
CA ASN A 11 6.54 9.15 1.59
C ASN A 11 5.36 8.19 1.65
N PHE A 12 4.93 7.67 0.50
CA PHE A 12 3.83 6.70 0.45
C PHE A 12 4.21 5.41 1.18
N ILE A 13 5.38 4.85 0.84
CA ILE A 13 5.86 3.62 1.46
C ILE A 13 6.13 3.83 2.94
N PHE A 14 6.78 4.92 3.30
CA PHE A 14 7.05 5.26 4.70
C PHE A 14 5.76 5.37 5.50
N SER A 15 4.75 6.03 4.94
CA SER A 15 3.46 6.18 5.60
C SER A 15 2.79 4.82 5.84
N CYS A 16 2.82 3.93 4.84
CA CYS A 16 2.27 2.59 4.97
C CYS A 16 3.00 1.79 6.04
N GLU A 17 4.33 1.79 5.99
CA GLU A 17 5.15 1.05 6.95
C GLU A 17 4.99 1.62 8.37
N ASN A 18 4.93 2.93 8.52
CA ASN A 18 4.72 3.58 9.80
C ASN A 18 3.37 3.20 10.40
N THR A 19 2.31 3.17 9.56
CA THR A 19 0.99 2.76 10.02
C THR A 19 0.99 1.30 10.49
N LEU A 20 1.66 0.40 9.77
CA LEU A 20 1.79 -0.99 10.19
C LEU A 20 2.58 -1.11 11.51
N ALA A 21 3.64 -0.33 11.67
CA ALA A 21 4.43 -0.34 12.91
C ALA A 21 3.59 0.11 14.11
N ARG A 22 2.79 1.16 13.94
CA ARG A 22 1.89 1.65 15.00
C ARG A 22 0.84 0.59 15.34
N TYR A 23 0.29 -0.06 14.32
CA TYR A 23 -0.68 -1.13 14.53
C TYR A 23 -0.06 -2.29 15.33
N ALA A 24 1.15 -2.73 14.94
CA ALA A 24 1.85 -3.81 15.61
C ALA A 24 2.23 -3.46 17.06
N ALA A 25 2.52 -2.19 17.34
CA ALA A 25 2.89 -1.73 18.67
C ALA A 25 1.68 -1.56 19.61
N ALA A 26 0.47 -1.54 19.07
CA ALA A 26 -0.73 -1.35 19.88
C ALA A 26 -0.95 -2.55 20.79
N THR A 27 -1.30 -2.28 22.06
CA THR A 27 -1.42 -3.30 23.09
C THR A 27 -2.82 -3.88 23.26
N SER A 28 -3.84 -3.22 22.70
CA SER A 28 -5.22 -3.68 22.82
C SER A 28 -5.91 -3.71 21.47
N GLU A 29 -6.91 -4.58 21.34
CA GLU A 29 -7.69 -4.70 20.11
C GLU A 29 -8.43 -3.40 19.77
N GLY A 30 -8.92 -2.69 20.78
CA GLY A 30 -9.59 -1.41 20.56
C GLY A 30 -8.66 -0.37 19.94
N VAL A 31 -7.45 -0.28 20.44
CA VAL A 31 -6.43 0.64 19.88
C VAL A 31 -6.05 0.22 18.47
N LYS A 32 -5.84 -1.08 18.24
CA LYS A 32 -5.54 -1.60 16.90
C LYS A 32 -6.61 -1.21 15.90
N ARG A 33 -7.88 -1.40 16.25
CA ARG A 33 -8.99 -1.07 15.36
C ARG A 33 -9.11 0.43 15.10
N SER A 34 -8.71 1.26 16.05
CA SER A 34 -8.71 2.71 15.85
C SER A 34 -7.61 3.15 14.88
N ILE A 35 -6.55 2.39 14.75
CA ILE A 35 -5.48 2.66 13.79
C ILE A 35 -5.85 2.11 12.40
N LEU A 36 -6.24 0.82 12.35
CA LEU A 36 -6.58 0.15 11.10
C LEU A 36 -7.64 -0.93 11.35
N ASP A 37 -8.62 -1.03 10.47
CA ASP A 37 -9.46 -2.23 10.41
C ASP A 37 -8.74 -3.32 9.60
N ARG A 38 -9.29 -4.54 9.61
CA ARG A 38 -8.66 -5.68 8.94
C ARG A 38 -8.54 -5.49 7.42
N GLN A 39 -9.54 -4.87 6.81
CA GLN A 39 -9.56 -4.68 5.37
C GLN A 39 -8.51 -3.66 4.94
N THR A 40 -8.41 -2.57 5.67
CA THR A 40 -7.41 -1.54 5.40
C THR A 40 -5.99 -2.09 5.66
N LEU A 41 -5.83 -2.89 6.72
CA LEU A 41 -4.56 -3.54 7.01
C LEU A 41 -4.11 -4.41 5.83
N GLN A 42 -5.02 -5.22 5.31
CA GLN A 42 -4.70 -6.09 4.17
C GLN A 42 -4.36 -5.27 2.93
N GLY A 43 -5.12 -4.22 2.66
CA GLY A 43 -4.86 -3.34 1.53
C GLY A 43 -3.49 -2.67 1.60
N ILE A 44 -3.09 -2.23 2.79
CA ILE A 44 -1.77 -1.63 2.98
C ILE A 44 -0.65 -2.66 2.74
N LYS A 45 -0.83 -3.89 3.21
CA LYS A 45 0.14 -4.95 2.95
C LYS A 45 0.27 -5.24 1.45
N TRP A 46 -0.84 -5.31 0.74
CA TRP A 46 -0.83 -5.51 -0.70
C TRP A 46 -0.12 -4.35 -1.42
N ALA A 47 -0.35 -3.12 -1.00
CA ALA A 47 0.29 -1.96 -1.61
C ALA A 47 1.81 -2.00 -1.43
N ILE A 48 2.28 -2.35 -0.24
CA ILE A 48 3.71 -2.50 0.03
C ILE A 48 4.30 -3.61 -0.83
N ASP A 49 3.64 -4.77 -0.88
CA ASP A 49 4.11 -5.91 -1.67
C ASP A 49 4.17 -5.55 -3.16
N PHE A 50 3.16 -4.83 -3.66
CA PHE A 50 3.16 -4.37 -5.05
C PHE A 50 4.36 -3.47 -5.34
N CYS A 51 4.62 -2.49 -4.48
CA CYS A 51 5.75 -1.60 -4.66
C CYS A 51 7.08 -2.35 -4.63
N LYS A 52 7.22 -3.32 -3.73
CA LYS A 52 8.44 -4.12 -3.62
C LYS A 52 8.62 -5.11 -4.76
N SER A 53 7.56 -5.46 -5.46
CA SER A 53 7.64 -6.38 -6.60
C SER A 53 8.17 -5.71 -7.86
N LEU A 54 8.25 -4.39 -7.88
CA LEU A 54 8.78 -3.65 -9.03
C LEU A 54 10.30 -3.77 -9.03
N ASP A 55 10.88 -4.11 -10.19
CA ASP A 55 12.33 -4.30 -10.35
C ASP A 55 13.09 -3.00 -10.52
N THR A 56 12.50 -1.89 -10.16
CA THR A 56 13.10 -0.57 -10.39
C THR A 56 12.67 0.38 -9.28
N ASP A 57 13.45 1.44 -9.09
CA ASP A 57 13.10 2.51 -8.16
C ASP A 57 12.06 3.47 -8.75
N TYR A 58 11.55 3.18 -9.93
CA TYR A 58 10.58 4.03 -10.62
C TYR A 58 9.30 3.28 -10.89
N MET A 59 8.21 4.01 -10.97
CA MET A 59 6.90 3.46 -11.32
C MET A 59 6.18 4.41 -12.27
N THR A 60 5.27 3.87 -13.06
CA THR A 60 4.39 4.68 -13.90
C THR A 60 3.27 5.27 -13.04
N GLU A 61 2.58 6.28 -13.60
CA GLU A 61 1.40 6.82 -12.92
C GLU A 61 0.33 5.74 -12.72
N ALA A 62 0.17 4.83 -13.66
CA ALA A 62 -0.79 3.72 -13.54
C ALA A 62 -0.42 2.82 -12.37
N GLN A 63 0.87 2.51 -12.20
CA GLN A 63 1.34 1.70 -11.08
C GLN A 63 1.12 2.41 -9.74
N LEU A 64 1.40 3.71 -9.67
CA LEU A 64 1.16 4.48 -8.45
C LEU A 64 -0.33 4.51 -8.12
N SER A 65 -1.18 4.74 -9.11
CA SER A 65 -2.63 4.73 -8.91
C SER A 65 -3.11 3.38 -8.39
N HIS A 66 -2.56 2.28 -8.91
CA HIS A 66 -2.90 0.95 -8.44
C HIS A 66 -2.49 0.75 -6.98
N ALA A 67 -1.27 1.17 -6.61
CA ALA A 67 -0.79 1.06 -5.24
C ALA A 67 -1.69 1.82 -4.27
N ILE A 68 -2.09 3.04 -4.64
CA ILE A 68 -2.99 3.84 -3.82
C ILE A 68 -4.36 3.16 -3.68
N ARG A 69 -4.89 2.60 -4.77
CA ARG A 69 -6.17 1.88 -4.72
C ARG A 69 -6.13 0.68 -3.80
N LEU A 70 -4.99 -0.02 -3.75
CA LEU A 70 -4.86 -1.18 -2.86
C LEU A 70 -5.07 -0.78 -1.41
N THR A 71 -4.61 0.39 -0.98
CA THR A 71 -4.81 0.83 0.40
C THR A 71 -6.26 1.09 0.75
N MET A 72 -7.11 1.31 -0.27
CA MET A 72 -8.53 1.58 -0.08
C MET A 72 -9.42 0.41 -0.51
N PHE A 73 -8.81 -0.67 -1.00
CA PHE A 73 -9.55 -1.82 -1.49
C PHE A 73 -10.14 -2.61 -0.33
N ARG A 74 -11.40 -2.99 -0.47
CA ARG A 74 -12.14 -3.71 0.58
C ARG A 74 -12.73 -5.03 0.06
N GLY A 75 -11.96 -5.72 -0.76
CA GLY A 75 -12.33 -7.02 -1.27
C GLY A 75 -11.59 -8.15 -0.58
N GLN A 76 -11.91 -9.38 -0.98
CA GLN A 76 -11.34 -10.58 -0.39
C GLN A 76 -10.05 -11.05 -1.08
N SER A 77 -9.77 -10.53 -2.25
CA SER A 77 -8.57 -10.91 -3.00
C SER A 77 -7.90 -9.69 -3.60
N CYS A 78 -6.58 -9.76 -3.71
CA CYS A 78 -5.79 -8.65 -4.24
C CYS A 78 -6.14 -8.42 -5.71
N PRO A 79 -6.51 -7.19 -6.09
CA PRO A 79 -6.75 -6.87 -7.50
C PRO A 79 -5.47 -7.01 -8.31
N VAL A 80 -5.60 -7.51 -9.53
CA VAL A 80 -4.46 -7.67 -10.43
C VAL A 80 -4.22 -6.35 -11.18
N PHE A 81 -2.97 -5.91 -11.20
CA PHE A 81 -2.59 -4.72 -11.97
C PHE A 81 -2.67 -5.03 -13.46
N ARG A 82 -3.36 -4.19 -14.20
CA ARG A 82 -3.56 -4.35 -15.64
C ARG A 82 -3.14 -3.11 -16.43
N GLY A 83 -2.24 -2.39 -15.90
CA GLY A 83 -1.86 -1.14 -16.48
C GLY A 83 -0.77 -1.11 -17.42
#